data_aa4a72c99d98e0eff42734e1d144e677
#
_entry.id   aa4a72c99d98e0eff42734e1d144e677
#
_cell.length_a   1.000
_cell.length_b   1.000
_cell.length_c   1.000
_cell.angle_alpha   90.00
_cell.angle_beta   90.00
_cell.angle_gamma   90.00
#
_symmetry.space_group_name_H-M   'P 1'
#
loop_
_entity.id
_entity.type
_entity.pdbx_description
1 polymer ?
#
loop_
_entity_poly.entity_id
_entity_poly.type
_entity_poly.pdbx_seq_one_letter_code
_entity_poly.pdbx_strand_id
1 'polypeptide(L)'
;MTTISNQQILAMNDAEESENRIHSDEIAAKYGFTGALVSGANVFGYLTQPLVKAFGGAFLKKGMMDVIFLKPAYQDDLLTITTEEFRSETSKRNCVTHVSNEKGQLLAKLESWLPAKLPPLNKFASMKCEHKTIERPEIEWNLILLKKPAPAFTWQPSYEENQEHIIAQRDLASCYAGSGGHIHPYFLLDACNQALMRLFLLPAWIHAGSKITLRAPLLVGQSIEMKTLPIDKWERKNHQFIKLYIAMLVE
;
A
#
# COMPACT_ATOMS: atom_id res chain seq x y z
N MET A 1 -25.14 -9.19 1.83
CA MET A 1 -24.15 -8.15 2.11
C MET A 1 -24.74 -7.16 3.10
N THR A 2 -23.94 -6.65 4.01
CA THR A 2 -24.38 -5.64 5.00
C THR A 2 -23.36 -4.50 4.97
N THR A 3 -23.84 -3.27 4.79
CA THR A 3 -22.98 -2.09 4.85
C THR A 3 -22.55 -1.88 6.31
N ILE A 4 -21.25 -1.90 6.55
CA ILE A 4 -20.67 -1.69 7.89
C ILE A 4 -20.03 -0.31 8.04
N SER A 5 -19.76 0.39 6.94
CA SER A 5 -19.27 1.77 6.94
C SER A 5 -19.66 2.48 5.65
N ASN A 6 -20.01 3.76 5.80
CA ASN A 6 -20.14 4.72 4.70
C ASN A 6 -19.65 6.07 5.24
N GLN A 7 -18.53 6.56 4.71
CA GLN A 7 -17.90 7.79 5.19
C GLN A 7 -17.36 8.61 4.03
N GLN A 8 -17.19 9.90 4.28
CA GLN A 8 -16.59 10.82 3.32
C GLN A 8 -15.28 11.38 3.87
N ILE A 9 -14.29 11.50 3.00
CA ILE A 9 -12.96 12.02 3.32
C ILE A 9 -12.53 12.94 2.18
N LEU A 10 -11.91 14.08 2.52
CA LEU A 10 -11.17 14.89 1.55
C LEU A 10 -9.82 14.21 1.29
N ALA A 11 -9.53 13.96 0.02
CA ALA A 11 -8.28 13.36 -0.40
C ALA A 11 -7.11 14.34 -0.17
N MET A 12 -5.99 13.82 0.30
CA MET A 12 -4.80 14.60 0.61
C MET A 12 -3.62 14.11 -0.23
N ASN A 13 -2.97 15.02 -0.93
CA ASN A 13 -1.69 14.77 -1.59
C ASN A 13 -0.54 15.26 -0.70
N ASP A 14 0.09 14.35 0.01
CA ASP A 14 1.28 14.58 0.84
C ASP A 14 2.58 14.14 0.14
N ALA A 15 2.49 13.77 -1.14
CA ALA A 15 3.60 13.22 -1.93
C ALA A 15 4.14 14.18 -2.99
N GLU A 16 3.75 15.46 -2.97
CA GLU A 16 4.16 16.46 -3.98
C GLU A 16 5.68 16.61 -4.08
N GLU A 17 6.37 16.58 -2.94
CA GLU A 17 7.83 16.67 -2.85
C GLU A 17 8.53 15.30 -3.00
N SER A 18 7.77 14.23 -3.25
CA SER A 18 8.34 12.90 -3.38
C SER A 18 9.17 12.75 -4.66
N GLU A 19 10.08 11.77 -4.65
CA GLU A 19 10.88 11.43 -5.84
C GLU A 19 9.98 11.00 -7.02
N ASN A 20 8.83 10.40 -6.75
CA ASN A 20 7.84 10.06 -7.78
C ASN A 20 7.08 11.31 -8.23
N ARG A 21 7.58 11.96 -9.24
CA ARG A 21 7.06 13.25 -9.73
C ARG A 21 5.64 13.21 -10.32
N ILE A 22 4.98 12.03 -10.40
CA ILE A 22 3.56 11.95 -10.81
C ILE A 22 2.63 12.67 -9.82
N HIS A 23 3.11 12.92 -8.60
CA HIS A 23 2.42 13.65 -7.55
C HIS A 23 2.58 15.17 -7.64
N SER A 24 3.23 15.70 -8.70
CA SER A 24 3.29 17.13 -9.04
C SER A 24 2.43 17.44 -10.26
N ASP A 25 1.79 18.60 -10.28
CA ASP A 25 0.89 19.03 -11.37
C ASP A 25 1.58 19.05 -12.73
N GLU A 26 2.81 19.58 -12.79
CA GLU A 26 3.57 19.69 -14.04
C GLU A 26 3.78 18.32 -14.71
N ILE A 27 4.20 17.33 -13.92
CA ILE A 27 4.50 15.99 -14.46
C ILE A 27 3.22 15.22 -14.73
N ALA A 28 2.23 15.30 -13.84
CA ALA A 28 0.93 14.65 -14.04
C ALA A 28 0.28 15.10 -15.36
N ALA A 29 0.32 16.40 -15.66
CA ALA A 29 -0.20 16.95 -16.93
C ALA A 29 0.52 16.38 -18.17
N LYS A 30 1.83 16.14 -18.11
CA LYS A 30 2.59 15.50 -19.21
C LYS A 30 2.12 14.07 -19.52
N TYR A 31 1.57 13.39 -18.52
CA TYR A 31 1.00 12.05 -18.66
C TYR A 31 -0.52 12.05 -18.89
N GLY A 32 -1.13 13.24 -19.12
CA GLY A 32 -2.55 13.37 -19.47
C GLY A 32 -3.51 13.37 -18.28
N PHE A 33 -3.01 13.56 -17.06
CA PHE A 33 -3.83 13.74 -15.86
C PHE A 33 -4.22 15.20 -15.66
N THR A 34 -5.31 15.44 -14.94
CA THR A 34 -5.86 16.79 -14.72
C THR A 34 -5.15 17.56 -13.60
N GLY A 35 -4.34 16.88 -12.80
CA GLY A 35 -3.58 17.45 -11.69
C GLY A 35 -2.71 16.40 -11.02
N ALA A 36 -2.00 16.81 -9.98
CA ALA A 36 -1.16 15.93 -9.16
C ALA A 36 -1.99 14.79 -8.54
N LEU A 37 -1.51 13.57 -8.67
CA LEU A 37 -2.20 12.39 -8.16
C LEU A 37 -1.98 12.27 -6.65
N VAL A 38 -3.05 11.98 -5.93
CA VAL A 38 -2.95 11.46 -4.55
C VAL A 38 -2.29 10.08 -4.57
N SER A 39 -1.36 9.84 -3.67
CA SER A 39 -0.62 8.58 -3.64
C SER A 39 -1.54 7.37 -3.42
N GLY A 40 -1.25 6.25 -4.08
CA GLY A 40 -1.98 5.01 -3.86
C GLY A 40 -1.88 4.51 -2.41
N ALA A 41 -0.81 4.86 -1.69
CA ALA A 41 -0.65 4.56 -0.27
C ALA A 41 -1.68 5.33 0.59
N ASN A 42 -1.94 6.61 0.29
CA ASN A 42 -3.00 7.37 0.95
C ASN A 42 -4.38 6.79 0.69
N VAL A 43 -4.69 6.48 -0.57
CA VAL A 43 -5.97 5.85 -0.92
C VAL A 43 -6.13 4.49 -0.22
N PHE A 44 -5.06 3.72 -0.08
CA PHE A 44 -5.07 2.47 0.68
C PHE A 44 -5.33 2.69 2.17
N GLY A 45 -4.75 3.74 2.77
CA GLY A 45 -5.06 4.15 4.13
C GLY A 45 -6.57 4.38 4.30
N TYR A 46 -7.19 5.16 3.43
CA TYR A 46 -8.64 5.40 3.45
C TYR A 46 -9.47 4.12 3.31
N LEU A 47 -9.05 3.20 2.42
CA LEU A 47 -9.73 1.91 2.22
C LEU A 47 -9.66 1.00 3.46
N THR A 48 -8.58 1.06 4.23
CA THR A 48 -8.36 0.20 5.40
C THR A 48 -8.97 0.75 6.68
N GLN A 49 -9.20 2.07 6.77
CA GLN A 49 -9.75 2.74 7.94
C GLN A 49 -11.03 2.10 8.49
N PRO A 50 -12.09 1.84 7.68
CA PRO A 50 -13.30 1.19 8.18
C PRO A 50 -13.06 -0.25 8.65
N LEU A 51 -12.08 -0.95 8.10
CA LEU A 51 -11.73 -2.32 8.48
C LEU A 51 -11.01 -2.35 9.83
N VAL A 52 -10.08 -1.42 10.04
CA VAL A 52 -9.38 -1.27 11.33
C VAL A 52 -10.36 -0.81 12.41
N LYS A 53 -11.28 0.09 12.09
CA LYS A 53 -12.34 0.50 13.02
C LYS A 53 -13.26 -0.65 13.42
N ALA A 54 -13.59 -1.55 12.47
CA ALA A 54 -14.49 -2.68 12.72
C ALA A 54 -13.80 -3.88 13.40
N PHE A 55 -12.53 -4.13 13.14
CA PHE A 55 -11.82 -5.34 13.53
C PHE A 55 -10.59 -5.11 14.42
N GLY A 56 -10.18 -3.84 14.58
CA GLY A 56 -9.06 -3.44 15.43
C GLY A 56 -7.73 -4.10 15.05
N GLY A 57 -6.86 -4.27 16.04
CA GLY A 57 -5.55 -4.91 15.88
C GLY A 57 -5.59 -6.35 15.35
N ALA A 58 -6.75 -7.04 15.43
CA ALA A 58 -6.89 -8.37 14.84
C ALA A 58 -6.76 -8.34 13.32
N PHE A 59 -7.25 -7.28 12.66
CA PHE A 59 -7.07 -7.08 11.24
C PHE A 59 -5.61 -6.81 10.88
N LEU A 60 -4.94 -5.96 11.65
CA LEU A 60 -3.53 -5.61 11.45
C LEU A 60 -2.56 -6.76 11.77
N LYS A 61 -3.03 -7.80 12.47
CA LYS A 61 -2.23 -8.99 12.82
C LYS A 61 -2.30 -10.10 11.77
N LYS A 62 -3.46 -10.30 11.12
CA LYS A 62 -3.68 -11.44 10.23
C LYS A 62 -4.63 -11.17 9.06
N GLY A 63 -4.92 -9.90 8.78
CA GLY A 63 -5.76 -9.53 7.64
C GLY A 63 -5.10 -9.91 6.32
N MET A 64 -5.92 -10.32 5.38
CA MET A 64 -5.53 -10.49 3.98
C MET A 64 -6.27 -9.47 3.14
N MET A 65 -5.58 -8.90 2.15
CA MET A 65 -6.07 -7.78 1.36
C MET A 65 -5.65 -7.92 -0.10
N ASP A 66 -6.54 -7.54 -1.00
CA ASP A 66 -6.28 -7.42 -2.44
C ASP A 66 -6.80 -6.05 -2.89
N VAL A 67 -5.90 -5.11 -3.13
CA VAL A 67 -6.23 -3.75 -3.54
C VAL A 67 -5.91 -3.54 -5.01
N ILE A 68 -6.80 -2.87 -5.71
CA ILE A 68 -6.62 -2.41 -7.09
C ILE A 68 -6.97 -0.93 -7.20
N PHE A 69 -6.09 -0.17 -7.84
CA PHE A 69 -6.31 1.23 -8.16
C PHE A 69 -6.73 1.34 -9.63
N LEU A 70 -7.87 1.95 -9.87
CA LEU A 70 -8.53 1.98 -11.18
C LEU A 70 -8.42 3.35 -11.84
N LYS A 71 -8.49 4.41 -11.03
CA LYS A 71 -8.44 5.81 -11.45
C LYS A 71 -7.78 6.64 -10.36
N PRO A 72 -7.16 7.78 -10.71
CA PRO A 72 -6.56 8.67 -9.73
C PRO A 72 -7.60 9.36 -8.86
N ALA A 73 -7.21 9.69 -7.63
CA ALA A 73 -7.79 10.73 -6.81
C ALA A 73 -6.87 11.95 -6.87
N TYR A 74 -7.42 13.13 -6.71
CA TYR A 74 -6.71 14.41 -6.71
C TYR A 74 -6.82 15.10 -5.37
N GLN A 75 -5.94 16.07 -5.11
CA GLN A 75 -6.01 16.89 -3.90
C GLN A 75 -7.43 17.49 -3.75
N ASP A 76 -7.96 17.42 -2.53
CA ASP A 76 -9.27 17.92 -2.14
C ASP A 76 -10.49 17.25 -2.81
N ASP A 77 -10.30 16.18 -3.58
CA ASP A 77 -11.43 15.35 -4.02
C ASP A 77 -12.23 14.86 -2.80
N LEU A 78 -13.54 15.09 -2.78
CA LEU A 78 -14.41 14.50 -1.79
C LEU A 78 -14.67 13.02 -2.15
N LEU A 79 -14.04 12.13 -1.40
CA LEU A 79 -14.14 10.70 -1.61
C LEU A 79 -15.22 10.09 -0.72
N THR A 80 -16.05 9.23 -1.30
CA THR A 80 -16.98 8.36 -0.56
C THR A 80 -16.37 6.97 -0.44
N ILE A 81 -16.24 6.49 0.81
CA ILE A 81 -15.69 5.18 1.15
C ILE A 81 -16.82 4.31 1.71
N THR A 82 -17.17 3.26 0.99
CA THR A 82 -18.23 2.33 1.38
C THR A 82 -17.64 0.96 1.62
N THR A 83 -17.92 0.37 2.78
CA THR A 83 -17.50 -0.98 3.13
C THR A 83 -18.70 -1.88 3.38
N GLU A 84 -18.73 -2.99 2.68
CA GLU A 84 -19.75 -4.03 2.81
C GLU A 84 -19.13 -5.32 3.33
N GLU A 85 -19.79 -5.93 4.31
CA GLU A 85 -19.43 -7.25 4.84
C GLU A 85 -20.32 -8.32 4.22
N PHE A 86 -19.72 -9.47 3.91
CA PHE A 86 -20.46 -10.67 3.48
C PHE A 86 -19.86 -11.92 4.13
N ARG A 87 -20.69 -12.93 4.33
CA ARG A 87 -20.24 -14.22 4.85
C ARG A 87 -19.76 -15.12 3.72
N SER A 88 -18.66 -15.81 3.94
CA SER A 88 -18.16 -16.88 3.09
C SER A 88 -17.93 -18.12 3.92
N GLU A 89 -18.05 -19.28 3.31
CA GLU A 89 -17.78 -20.58 3.95
C GLU A 89 -16.30 -20.75 4.34
N THR A 90 -15.39 -20.07 3.61
CA THR A 90 -13.93 -20.24 3.76
C THR A 90 -13.26 -19.24 4.70
N SER A 91 -13.95 -18.17 5.08
CA SER A 91 -13.41 -17.14 5.98
C SER A 91 -14.46 -16.65 6.97
N LYS A 92 -14.01 -16.25 8.15
CA LYS A 92 -14.92 -15.77 9.20
C LYS A 92 -15.60 -14.46 8.83
N ARG A 93 -14.90 -13.56 8.12
CA ARG A 93 -15.39 -12.23 7.74
C ARG A 93 -14.71 -11.79 6.45
N ASN A 94 -15.50 -11.42 5.47
CA ASN A 94 -15.04 -10.86 4.21
C ASN A 94 -15.66 -9.48 4.03
N CYS A 95 -14.87 -8.55 3.54
CA CYS A 95 -15.32 -7.21 3.23
C CYS A 95 -14.88 -6.80 1.83
N VAL A 96 -15.69 -5.96 1.22
CA VAL A 96 -15.30 -5.18 0.04
C VAL A 96 -15.44 -3.72 0.39
N THR A 97 -14.37 -2.97 0.18
CA THR A 97 -14.35 -1.52 0.38
C THR A 97 -14.12 -0.85 -0.97
N HIS A 98 -14.94 0.14 -1.27
CA HIS A 98 -14.86 0.95 -2.48
C HIS A 98 -14.55 2.39 -2.12
N VAL A 99 -13.74 3.05 -2.95
CA VAL A 99 -13.56 4.50 -2.96
C VAL A 99 -14.12 5.04 -4.26
N SER A 100 -15.04 5.99 -4.16
CA SER A 100 -15.62 6.70 -5.30
C SER A 100 -15.49 8.21 -5.12
N ASN A 101 -15.36 8.96 -6.22
CA ASN A 101 -15.41 10.42 -6.19
C ASN A 101 -16.86 10.94 -6.18
N GLU A 102 -17.05 12.27 -6.12
CA GLU A 102 -18.36 12.93 -6.11
C GLU A 102 -19.24 12.58 -7.33
N LYS A 103 -18.63 12.21 -8.46
CA LYS A 103 -19.34 11.78 -9.67
C LYS A 103 -19.78 10.30 -9.61
N GLY A 104 -19.58 9.63 -8.47
CA GLY A 104 -19.86 8.20 -8.31
C GLY A 104 -18.90 7.28 -9.08
N GLN A 105 -17.78 7.80 -9.58
CA GLN A 105 -16.80 7.03 -10.31
C GLN A 105 -15.94 6.23 -9.34
N LEU A 106 -15.87 4.91 -9.53
CA LEU A 106 -15.02 4.04 -8.73
C LEU A 106 -13.54 4.30 -9.02
N LEU A 107 -12.77 4.69 -8.00
CA LEU A 107 -11.35 4.99 -8.08
C LEU A 107 -10.48 3.83 -7.61
N ALA A 108 -10.89 3.14 -6.54
CA ALA A 108 -10.17 2.00 -6.01
C ALA A 108 -11.11 1.00 -5.33
N LYS A 109 -10.68 -0.26 -5.27
CA LYS A 109 -11.39 -1.35 -4.62
C LYS A 109 -10.42 -2.14 -3.76
N LEU A 110 -10.86 -2.50 -2.56
CA LEU A 110 -10.16 -3.39 -1.64
C LEU A 110 -11.04 -4.58 -1.28
N GLU A 111 -10.61 -5.77 -1.63
CA GLU A 111 -11.16 -7.01 -1.08
C GLU A 111 -10.33 -7.41 0.14
N SER A 112 -10.97 -7.72 1.25
CA SER A 112 -10.28 -8.06 2.49
C SER A 112 -10.99 -9.17 3.24
N TRP A 113 -10.21 -9.94 3.99
CA TRP A 113 -10.77 -11.02 4.82
C TRP A 113 -9.88 -11.35 6.01
N LEU A 114 -10.52 -11.84 7.07
CA LEU A 114 -9.85 -12.42 8.24
C LEU A 114 -9.92 -13.94 8.12
N PRO A 115 -8.84 -14.61 7.68
CA PRO A 115 -8.84 -16.05 7.53
C PRO A 115 -8.87 -16.76 8.88
N ALA A 116 -9.53 -17.92 8.94
CA ALA A 116 -9.47 -18.78 10.11
C ALA A 116 -8.03 -19.31 10.33
N LYS A 117 -7.37 -19.66 9.23
CA LYS A 117 -5.96 -20.09 9.19
C LYS A 117 -5.26 -19.35 8.04
N LEU A 118 -4.08 -18.80 8.32
CA LEU A 118 -3.26 -18.17 7.29
C LEU A 118 -2.78 -19.22 6.27
N PRO A 119 -2.66 -18.84 4.99
CA PRO A 119 -2.09 -19.73 3.98
C PRO A 119 -0.62 -20.04 4.31
N PRO A 120 -0.04 -21.11 3.74
CA PRO A 120 1.39 -21.36 3.85
C PRO A 120 2.23 -20.13 3.49
N LEU A 121 3.42 -20.04 4.07
CA LEU A 121 4.36 -18.99 3.73
C LEU A 121 4.74 -19.11 2.25
N ASN A 122 4.82 -17.98 1.55
CA ASN A 122 5.27 -17.98 0.18
C ASN A 122 6.73 -18.49 0.10
N LYS A 123 7.04 -19.32 -0.90
CA LYS A 123 8.38 -19.87 -1.11
C LYS A 123 9.49 -18.80 -1.21
N PHE A 124 9.14 -17.59 -1.62
CA PHE A 124 10.09 -16.48 -1.69
C PHE A 124 10.38 -15.81 -0.33
N ALA A 125 9.58 -16.08 0.70
CA ALA A 125 9.81 -15.48 2.02
C ALA A 125 11.16 -15.90 2.64
N SER A 126 11.69 -17.06 2.27
CA SER A 126 12.99 -17.57 2.73
C SER A 126 14.16 -17.16 1.82
N MET A 127 13.94 -16.24 0.85
CA MET A 127 15.03 -15.79 -0.02
C MET A 127 16.16 -15.15 0.80
N LYS A 128 17.38 -15.43 0.38
CA LYS A 128 18.56 -14.78 0.92
C LYS A 128 18.85 -13.51 0.14
N CYS A 129 19.03 -12.41 0.84
CA CYS A 129 19.38 -11.11 0.28
C CYS A 129 20.67 -10.63 0.92
N GLU A 130 21.48 -9.92 0.15
CA GLU A 130 22.66 -9.24 0.68
C GLU A 130 22.23 -7.87 1.26
N HIS A 131 22.86 -7.44 2.34
CA HIS A 131 22.73 -6.09 2.84
C HIS A 131 23.86 -5.24 2.26
N LYS A 132 23.54 -4.50 1.21
CA LYS A 132 24.49 -3.58 0.58
C LYS A 132 23.77 -2.38 -0.03
N THR A 133 24.44 -1.25 -0.01
CA THR A 133 24.03 -0.10 -0.81
C THR A 133 24.40 -0.36 -2.27
N ILE A 134 23.50 -0.06 -3.18
CA ILE A 134 23.73 -0.11 -4.62
C ILE A 134 23.57 1.28 -5.21
N GLU A 135 24.34 1.57 -6.24
CA GLU A 135 24.05 2.69 -7.12
C GLU A 135 22.73 2.40 -7.85
N ARG A 136 21.87 3.39 -7.92
CA ARG A 136 20.55 3.26 -8.54
C ARG A 136 20.66 3.69 -10.00
N PRO A 137 20.65 2.77 -10.96
CA PRO A 137 20.59 3.14 -12.38
C PRO A 137 19.20 3.68 -12.74
N GLU A 138 19.11 4.44 -13.82
CA GLU A 138 17.81 4.68 -14.47
C GLU A 138 17.17 3.34 -14.83
N ILE A 139 15.84 3.25 -14.68
CA ILE A 139 15.17 1.99 -14.96
C ILE A 139 15.18 1.69 -16.46
N GLU A 140 15.71 0.54 -16.82
CA GLU A 140 15.63 -0.03 -18.15
C GLU A 140 15.04 -1.43 -18.08
N TRP A 141 14.30 -1.81 -19.12
CA TRP A 141 13.59 -3.10 -19.14
C TRP A 141 14.51 -4.31 -18.96
N ASN A 142 15.70 -4.27 -19.52
CA ASN A 142 16.73 -5.32 -19.42
C ASN A 142 17.38 -5.39 -18.04
N LEU A 143 17.43 -4.29 -17.28
CA LEU A 143 17.99 -4.26 -15.93
C LEU A 143 17.08 -4.93 -14.88
N ILE A 144 15.81 -5.13 -15.22
CA ILE A 144 14.86 -5.81 -14.34
C ILE A 144 15.08 -7.32 -14.41
N LEU A 145 15.89 -7.85 -13.51
CA LEU A 145 16.25 -9.27 -13.47
C LEU A 145 15.24 -10.06 -12.66
N LEU A 146 14.37 -10.82 -13.36
CA LEU A 146 13.36 -11.65 -12.71
C LEU A 146 14.01 -12.76 -11.87
N LYS A 147 13.40 -13.04 -10.71
CA LYS A 147 13.82 -14.08 -9.75
C LYS A 147 15.22 -13.87 -9.16
N LYS A 148 15.81 -12.70 -9.33
CA LYS A 148 17.05 -12.29 -8.66
C LYS A 148 16.67 -11.40 -7.45
N PRO A 149 16.94 -11.84 -6.21
CA PRO A 149 16.69 -11.01 -5.03
C PRO A 149 17.48 -9.71 -5.10
N ALA A 150 16.81 -8.62 -4.74
CA ALA A 150 17.45 -7.33 -4.56
C ALA A 150 18.19 -7.27 -3.21
N PRO A 151 19.13 -6.34 -3.01
CA PRO A 151 19.67 -6.07 -1.70
C PRO A 151 18.58 -5.76 -0.69
N ALA A 152 18.66 -6.37 0.49
CA ALA A 152 17.77 -6.07 1.59
C ALA A 152 18.13 -4.72 2.21
N PHE A 153 17.13 -4.09 2.82
CA PHE A 153 17.34 -2.90 3.63
C PHE A 153 16.47 -2.96 4.88
N THR A 154 16.86 -2.20 5.87
CA THR A 154 16.09 -2.05 7.11
C THR A 154 15.22 -0.80 7.01
N TRP A 155 13.96 -0.95 7.37
CA TRP A 155 13.00 0.12 7.56
C TRP A 155 12.57 0.15 9.02
N GLN A 156 12.53 1.33 9.60
CA GLN A 156 12.13 1.53 10.98
C GLN A 156 11.15 2.71 11.04
N PRO A 157 9.85 2.44 11.03
CA PRO A 157 8.84 3.48 11.12
C PRO A 157 8.92 4.19 12.47
N SER A 158 9.02 5.51 12.46
CA SER A 158 9.05 6.30 13.68
C SER A 158 7.65 6.49 14.27
N TYR A 159 7.61 6.79 15.56
CA TYR A 159 6.35 7.13 16.23
C TYR A 159 5.80 8.45 15.68
N GLU A 160 6.67 9.43 15.48
CA GLU A 160 6.33 10.78 15.03
C GLU A 160 5.69 10.73 13.64
N GLU A 161 6.33 10.10 12.66
CA GLU A 161 5.81 9.94 11.30
C GLU A 161 4.46 9.23 11.30
N ASN A 162 4.33 8.15 12.10
CA ASN A 162 3.08 7.41 12.19
C ASN A 162 1.95 8.28 12.78
N GLN A 163 2.23 9.08 13.82
CA GLN A 163 1.23 9.95 14.43
C GLN A 163 0.83 11.12 13.52
N GLU A 164 1.78 11.75 12.86
CA GLU A 164 1.51 12.82 11.90
C GLU A 164 0.59 12.31 10.77
N HIS A 165 0.87 11.13 10.25
CA HIS A 165 0.06 10.53 9.19
C HIS A 165 -1.36 10.14 9.66
N ILE A 166 -1.49 9.55 10.86
CA ILE A 166 -2.77 9.21 11.49
C ILE A 166 -3.65 10.45 11.65
N ILE A 167 -3.06 11.54 12.13
CA ILE A 167 -3.75 12.82 12.31
C ILE A 167 -4.19 13.39 10.95
N ALA A 168 -3.29 13.40 9.98
CA ALA A 168 -3.56 13.91 8.65
C ALA A 168 -4.68 13.12 7.94
N GLN A 169 -4.70 11.80 8.06
CA GLN A 169 -5.78 10.95 7.52
C GLN A 169 -7.03 10.91 8.40
N ARG A 170 -7.02 11.54 9.59
CA ARG A 170 -8.10 11.51 10.59
C ARG A 170 -8.50 10.07 11.00
N ASP A 171 -7.52 9.15 10.99
CA ASP A 171 -7.72 7.76 11.43
C ASP A 171 -7.25 7.57 12.87
N LEU A 172 -8.10 7.93 13.82
CA LEU A 172 -7.81 7.94 15.26
C LEU A 172 -8.10 6.59 15.93
N ALA A 173 -7.93 5.46 15.25
CA ALA A 173 -8.15 4.15 15.85
C ALA A 173 -7.17 3.90 17.01
N SER A 174 -7.68 3.43 18.15
CA SER A 174 -6.90 3.27 19.39
C SER A 174 -5.72 2.30 19.26
N CYS A 175 -5.74 1.38 18.29
CA CYS A 175 -4.64 0.45 18.05
C CYS A 175 -3.35 1.12 17.53
N TYR A 176 -3.41 2.37 17.08
CA TYR A 176 -2.25 3.14 16.65
C TYR A 176 -1.61 3.94 17.78
N ALA A 177 -2.26 4.00 18.95
CA ALA A 177 -1.82 4.87 20.03
C ALA A 177 -0.57 4.35 20.74
N GLY A 178 0.29 5.30 21.17
CA GLY A 178 1.47 5.03 21.97
C GLY A 178 2.68 4.51 21.19
N SER A 179 3.82 4.46 21.87
CA SER A 179 5.12 4.05 21.27
C SER A 179 5.19 2.57 20.86
N GLY A 180 4.24 1.74 21.26
CA GLY A 180 4.07 0.35 20.81
C GLY A 180 2.83 0.17 19.93
N GLY A 181 2.27 1.26 19.40
CA GLY A 181 1.11 1.23 18.53
C GLY A 181 1.40 0.56 17.19
N HIS A 182 0.36 0.09 16.54
CA HIS A 182 0.48 -0.45 15.19
C HIS A 182 0.89 0.65 14.21
N ILE A 183 1.63 0.25 13.17
CA ILE A 183 1.88 1.13 12.03
C ILE A 183 0.58 1.29 11.23
N HIS A 184 0.29 2.53 10.81
CA HIS A 184 -0.85 2.78 9.92
C HIS A 184 -0.68 2.04 8.59
N PRO A 185 -1.73 1.43 8.01
CA PRO A 185 -1.63 0.65 6.77
C PRO A 185 -1.05 1.39 5.56
N TYR A 186 -1.17 2.71 5.50
CA TYR A 186 -0.47 3.53 4.51
C TYR A 186 0.99 3.11 4.34
N PHE A 187 1.71 2.96 5.44
CA PHE A 187 3.14 2.66 5.44
C PHE A 187 3.48 1.28 4.85
N LEU A 188 2.53 0.35 4.79
CA LEU A 188 2.75 -0.94 4.13
C LEU A 188 2.97 -0.76 2.62
N LEU A 189 2.19 0.11 1.99
CA LEU A 189 2.32 0.40 0.56
C LEU A 189 3.44 1.40 0.29
N ASP A 190 3.63 2.38 1.16
CA ASP A 190 4.75 3.30 1.03
C ASP A 190 6.09 2.57 1.11
N ALA A 191 6.29 1.67 2.07
CA ALA A 191 7.49 0.85 2.15
C ALA A 191 7.69 -0.05 0.90
N CYS A 192 6.60 -0.51 0.26
CA CYS A 192 6.69 -1.21 -1.02
C CYS A 192 7.16 -0.27 -2.15
N ASN A 193 6.71 0.97 -2.16
CA ASN A 193 7.16 1.99 -3.09
C ASN A 193 8.65 2.30 -2.88
N GLN A 194 9.06 2.49 -1.64
CA GLN A 194 10.47 2.67 -1.26
C GLN A 194 11.34 1.50 -1.73
N ALA A 195 10.85 0.27 -1.63
CA ALA A 195 11.57 -0.91 -2.09
C ALA A 195 11.87 -0.87 -3.60
N LEU A 196 10.97 -0.36 -4.43
CA LEU A 196 11.20 -0.17 -5.86
C LEU A 196 12.18 1.00 -6.12
N MET A 197 11.97 2.15 -5.46
CA MET A 197 12.80 3.34 -5.62
C MET A 197 14.25 3.12 -5.18
N ARG A 198 14.50 2.20 -4.25
CA ARG A 198 15.88 1.82 -3.87
C ARG A 198 16.62 1.01 -4.94
N LEU A 199 15.91 0.44 -5.90
CA LEU A 199 16.51 -0.35 -6.99
C LEU A 199 16.85 0.50 -8.20
N PHE A 200 16.04 1.51 -8.49
CA PHE A 200 16.13 2.27 -9.72
C PHE A 200 15.82 3.75 -9.50
N LEU A 201 16.42 4.60 -10.33
CA LEU A 201 15.89 5.93 -10.59
C LEU A 201 14.70 5.75 -11.55
N LEU A 202 13.54 6.23 -11.15
CA LEU A 202 12.30 6.01 -11.87
C LEU A 202 11.82 7.33 -12.49
N PRO A 203 11.25 7.30 -13.72
CA PRO A 203 10.40 8.38 -14.19
C PRO A 203 9.13 8.44 -13.33
N ALA A 204 8.10 9.11 -13.80
CA ALA A 204 6.79 8.99 -13.16
C ALA A 204 6.25 7.55 -13.25
N TRP A 205 5.70 7.04 -12.16
CA TRP A 205 5.17 5.67 -12.07
C TRP A 205 3.91 5.61 -11.19
N ILE A 206 3.13 4.56 -11.35
CA ILE A 206 1.86 4.38 -10.65
C ILE A 206 1.81 3.00 -9.99
N HIS A 207 1.44 2.95 -8.73
CA HIS A 207 1.13 1.72 -8.02
C HIS A 207 -0.25 1.22 -8.46
N ALA A 208 -0.29 0.12 -9.21
CA ALA A 208 -1.54 -0.38 -9.80
C ALA A 208 -2.35 -1.28 -8.86
N GLY A 209 -1.72 -1.91 -7.88
CA GLY A 209 -2.39 -2.78 -6.91
C GLY A 209 -1.44 -3.65 -6.11
N SER A 210 -1.94 -4.26 -5.04
CA SER A 210 -1.17 -5.14 -4.16
C SER A 210 -2.02 -6.24 -3.54
N LYS A 211 -1.39 -7.41 -3.36
CA LYS A 211 -1.93 -8.50 -2.51
C LYS A 211 -1.09 -8.61 -1.25
N ILE A 212 -1.73 -8.43 -0.11
CA ILE A 212 -1.07 -8.33 1.18
C ILE A 212 -1.57 -9.45 2.09
N THR A 213 -0.65 -10.09 2.81
CA THR A 213 -0.97 -11.06 3.87
C THR A 213 -0.21 -10.67 5.13
N LEU A 214 -0.92 -10.15 6.11
CA LEU A 214 -0.34 -9.86 7.42
C LEU A 214 -0.21 -11.16 8.22
N ARG A 215 0.94 -11.37 8.87
CA ARG A 215 1.24 -12.58 9.65
C ARG A 215 1.65 -12.28 11.08
N ALA A 216 2.05 -11.05 11.31
CA ALA A 216 2.39 -10.49 12.61
C ALA A 216 1.99 -9.01 12.62
N PRO A 217 1.76 -8.41 13.78
CA PRO A 217 1.61 -6.96 13.86
C PRO A 217 2.94 -6.28 13.48
N LEU A 218 2.86 -5.18 12.75
CA LEU A 218 3.98 -4.26 12.59
C LEU A 218 3.75 -3.08 13.54
N LEU A 219 4.74 -2.81 14.37
CA LEU A 219 4.65 -1.78 15.42
C LEU A 219 5.66 -0.67 15.17
N VAL A 220 5.33 0.53 15.61
CA VAL A 220 6.27 1.65 15.56
C VAL A 220 7.56 1.34 16.32
N GLY A 221 8.67 1.80 15.79
CA GLY A 221 10.00 1.57 16.38
C GLY A 221 10.60 0.20 16.12
N GLN A 222 9.84 -0.76 15.54
CA GLN A 222 10.42 -2.05 15.17
C GLN A 222 11.39 -1.91 13.99
N SER A 223 12.47 -2.68 14.04
CA SER A 223 13.36 -2.89 12.91
C SER A 223 12.75 -3.93 11.97
N ILE A 224 12.44 -3.52 10.75
CA ILE A 224 11.76 -4.36 9.75
C ILE A 224 12.72 -4.60 8.59
N GLU A 225 13.11 -5.86 8.37
CA GLU A 225 13.91 -6.23 7.21
C GLU A 225 13.02 -6.31 5.97
N MET A 226 13.35 -5.53 4.95
CA MET A 226 12.66 -5.48 3.68
C MET A 226 13.39 -6.31 2.63
N LYS A 227 12.77 -7.38 2.16
CA LYS A 227 13.30 -8.22 1.07
C LYS A 227 12.46 -8.09 -0.18
N THR A 228 13.09 -7.84 -1.31
CA THR A 228 12.43 -7.56 -2.58
C THR A 228 12.89 -8.50 -3.68
N LEU A 229 11.94 -9.01 -4.45
CA LEU A 229 12.20 -9.91 -5.57
C LEU A 229 11.30 -9.54 -6.75
N PRO A 230 11.84 -9.10 -7.91
CA PRO A 230 11.06 -9.01 -9.13
C PRO A 230 10.61 -10.41 -9.57
N ILE A 231 9.28 -10.63 -9.64
CA ILE A 231 8.71 -11.95 -9.95
C ILE A 231 8.09 -12.04 -11.32
N ASP A 232 7.71 -10.90 -11.90
CA ASP A 232 7.11 -10.80 -13.22
C ASP A 232 7.29 -9.41 -13.81
N LYS A 233 7.27 -9.29 -15.14
CA LYS A 233 7.22 -8.03 -15.88
C LYS A 233 6.54 -8.26 -17.22
N TRP A 234 5.69 -7.33 -17.64
CA TRP A 234 4.95 -7.41 -18.89
C TRP A 234 4.64 -6.04 -19.45
N GLU A 235 4.25 -6.03 -20.73
CA GLU A 235 3.77 -4.84 -21.40
C GLU A 235 2.29 -4.99 -21.75
N ARG A 236 1.54 -3.92 -21.57
CA ARG A 236 0.13 -3.87 -21.95
C ARG A 236 -0.28 -2.42 -22.27
N LYS A 237 -0.90 -2.21 -23.43
CA LYS A 237 -1.39 -0.89 -23.87
C LYS A 237 -0.32 0.21 -23.76
N ASN A 238 0.88 -0.06 -24.26
CA ASN A 238 2.06 0.83 -24.22
C ASN A 238 2.52 1.22 -22.80
N HIS A 239 2.12 0.47 -21.78
CA HIS A 239 2.63 0.62 -20.42
C HIS A 239 3.46 -0.61 -20.03
N GLN A 240 4.52 -0.37 -19.31
CA GLN A 240 5.39 -1.39 -18.72
C GLN A 240 5.00 -1.64 -17.28
N PHE A 241 4.86 -2.90 -16.91
CA PHE A 241 4.48 -3.35 -15.58
C PHE A 241 5.57 -4.20 -14.96
N ILE A 242 5.79 -3.99 -13.69
CA ILE A 242 6.66 -4.78 -12.84
C ILE A 242 5.84 -5.35 -11.69
N LYS A 243 6.04 -6.63 -11.37
CA LYS A 243 5.47 -7.26 -10.19
C LYS A 243 6.58 -7.66 -9.24
N LEU A 244 6.52 -7.11 -8.04
CA LEU A 244 7.45 -7.41 -6.96
C LEU A 244 6.80 -8.34 -5.94
N TYR A 245 7.55 -9.29 -5.42
CA TYR A 245 7.29 -9.93 -4.16
C TYR A 245 8.12 -9.20 -3.09
N ILE A 246 7.45 -8.75 -2.03
CA ILE A 246 8.10 -8.06 -0.93
C ILE A 246 7.77 -8.79 0.36
N ALA A 247 8.79 -9.09 1.16
CA ALA A 247 8.65 -9.61 2.51
C ALA A 247 9.13 -8.57 3.51
N MET A 248 8.25 -8.24 4.45
CA MET A 248 8.53 -7.41 5.62
C MET A 248 8.72 -8.35 6.80
N LEU A 249 9.92 -8.45 7.32
CA LEU A 249 10.27 -9.39 8.38
C LEU A 249 10.57 -8.62 9.66
N VAL A 250 9.93 -9.01 10.73
CA VAL A 250 10.21 -8.56 12.11
C VAL A 250 10.86 -9.70 12.88
N GLU A 251 11.80 -9.37 13.75
CA GLU A 251 12.40 -10.33 14.68
C GLU A 251 11.44 -10.74 15.79
#